data_b0e341c5eea5cc2e741910a29360a1bf
#
_entry.id   b0e341c5eea5cc2e741910a29360a1bf
#
_cell.length_a   1.000
_cell.length_b   1.000
_cell.length_c   1.000
_cell.angle_alpha   90.00
_cell.angle_beta   90.00
_cell.angle_gamma   90.00
#
_symmetry.space_group_name_H-M   'P 1'
#
loop_
_entity.id
_entity.type
_entity.pdbx_description
1 polymer ?
#
loop_
_entity_poly.entity_id
_entity_poly.type
_entity_poly.pdbx_seq_one_letter_code
_entity_poly.pdbx_strand_id
1 'polypeptide(L)'
;MFFFQLHYDARYLFVRLLQRKKGQWYRLDKLEYNDVEDLSSAARALSQPFAASSLLEPYRFSMMDGDIKDNILWRLELLTVDELKLLAKRLGKKSSGTRDTLLKNLTAKPTNAVLFSQQHKLSMNMQPTHDRLLSYMADIMHGGCICLDSTVYALMERLAFVYYRGKPVLGSLLTSAVLSRTGKYTFPTYVYMRDSSMFPDRDCLLRYEEATQLVEHMDAFVEGMKSSLDSARACLPLLDTCEPAWREATHEMRSVYPVCVPRDRCHLLRFHYGWALTRVLFKGCECLARLGMHDRESHILKQLLSQRYFWRGRRGSWYERLSILIARHDSKQHALVICQEALHDPDTHVTYTFSLQRRIARLESQLKIPKSARQTFVLAHREPRVVEFEGVRVNGRLVQPRNMLRQTVLTFDARIPKPTTTKERKSGGRTQWQSTCGTSCTVEQYCLEQYALQGYRGYHCEGGILLFVFVLLMWDVLFLSVPGA
;
A
#
# COMPACT_ATOMS: atom_id res chain seq x y z
N MET A 1 -12.58 15.79 -22.82
CA MET A 1 -12.58 16.44 -24.14
C MET A 1 -11.27 17.20 -24.37
N PHE A 2 -10.90 18.17 -23.56
CA PHE A 2 -9.67 18.98 -23.72
C PHE A 2 -8.35 18.21 -23.83
N PHE A 3 -8.18 17.10 -23.09
CA PHE A 3 -6.98 16.27 -23.18
C PHE A 3 -6.70 15.76 -24.62
N PHE A 4 -7.73 15.40 -25.36
CA PHE A 4 -7.59 14.90 -26.72
C PHE A 4 -7.30 16.01 -27.77
N GLN A 5 -7.50 17.29 -27.40
CA GLN A 5 -7.16 18.44 -28.21
C GLN A 5 -5.68 18.83 -28.08
N LEU A 6 -4.98 18.35 -27.05
CA LEU A 6 -3.56 18.58 -26.89
C LEU A 6 -2.76 17.87 -27.98
N HIS A 7 -1.65 18.49 -28.39
CA HIS A 7 -0.65 17.88 -29.25
C HIS A 7 -0.09 16.59 -28.62
N TYR A 8 0.43 15.68 -29.45
CA TYR A 8 0.97 14.39 -29.01
C TYR A 8 1.98 14.52 -27.87
N ASP A 9 2.98 15.41 -28.02
CA ASP A 9 4.04 15.60 -27.03
C ASP A 9 3.51 16.03 -25.66
N ALA A 10 2.51 16.94 -25.63
CA ALA A 10 1.88 17.37 -24.40
C ALA A 10 1.11 16.22 -23.74
N ARG A 11 0.37 15.41 -24.50
CA ARG A 11 -0.31 14.22 -23.98
C ARG A 11 0.67 13.19 -23.43
N TYR A 12 1.76 12.95 -24.16
CA TYR A 12 2.82 12.04 -23.76
C TYR A 12 3.46 12.50 -22.45
N LEU A 13 3.88 13.76 -22.37
CA LEU A 13 4.46 14.35 -21.18
C LEU A 13 3.50 14.25 -19.97
N PHE A 14 2.22 14.57 -20.15
CA PHE A 14 1.21 14.45 -19.11
C PHE A 14 1.11 13.01 -18.55
N VAL A 15 1.02 12.01 -19.44
CA VAL A 15 0.94 10.60 -19.01
C VAL A 15 2.20 10.16 -18.28
N ARG A 16 3.37 10.61 -18.73
CA ARG A 16 4.65 10.32 -18.07
C ARG A 16 4.74 10.96 -16.68
N LEU A 17 4.26 12.19 -16.54
CA LEU A 17 4.20 12.88 -15.24
C LEU A 17 3.19 12.24 -14.27
N LEU A 18 2.04 11.74 -14.77
CA LEU A 18 1.08 11.00 -13.95
C LEU A 18 1.67 9.72 -13.33
N GLN A 19 2.64 9.10 -13.99
CA GLN A 19 3.33 7.91 -13.49
C GLN A 19 4.38 8.21 -12.43
N ARG A 20 4.68 9.48 -12.22
CA ARG A 20 5.66 9.94 -11.25
C ARG A 20 5.00 10.28 -9.90
N LYS A 21 5.84 10.66 -8.94
CA LYS A 21 5.39 10.96 -7.57
C LYS A 21 4.48 12.19 -7.54
N LYS A 22 3.33 12.08 -6.88
CA LYS A 22 2.33 13.13 -6.74
C LYS A 22 2.91 14.40 -6.09
N GLY A 23 2.55 15.56 -6.64
CA GLY A 23 2.92 16.86 -6.09
C GLY A 23 4.40 17.20 -6.14
N GLN A 24 5.19 16.43 -6.89
CA GLN A 24 6.61 16.69 -7.07
C GLN A 24 6.86 17.54 -8.30
N TRP A 25 7.75 18.53 -8.14
CA TRP A 25 8.26 19.33 -9.25
C TRP A 25 9.37 18.61 -9.99
N TYR A 26 9.41 18.75 -11.30
CA TYR A 26 10.41 18.16 -12.18
C TYR A 26 11.03 19.23 -13.05
N ARG A 27 12.34 19.23 -13.16
CA ARG A 27 13.10 20.10 -14.07
C ARG A 27 12.97 19.54 -15.48
N LEU A 28 12.66 20.42 -16.45
CA LEU A 28 12.52 20.02 -17.85
C LEU A 28 13.84 19.57 -18.45
N ASP A 29 14.96 20.20 -18.07
CA ASP A 29 16.32 19.84 -18.52
C ASP A 29 16.81 18.46 -18.01
N LYS A 30 16.13 17.86 -17.02
CA LYS A 30 16.42 16.51 -16.49
C LYS A 30 15.42 15.44 -16.93
N LEU A 31 14.46 15.83 -17.77
CA LEU A 31 13.49 14.90 -18.36
C LEU A 31 14.00 14.46 -19.73
N GLU A 32 14.47 13.22 -19.83
CA GLU A 32 14.93 12.62 -21.09
C GLU A 32 13.82 11.76 -21.66
N TYR A 33 13.06 12.30 -22.62
CA TYR A 33 12.02 11.58 -23.36
C TYR A 33 12.33 11.66 -24.85
N ASN A 34 12.86 10.57 -25.43
CA ASN A 34 13.26 10.50 -26.82
C ASN A 34 12.07 10.64 -27.80
N ASP A 35 10.85 10.42 -27.31
CA ASP A 35 9.63 10.47 -28.12
C ASP A 35 8.98 11.87 -28.14
N VAL A 36 9.61 12.88 -27.53
CA VAL A 36 9.11 14.26 -27.44
C VAL A 36 10.14 15.19 -28.08
N GLU A 37 9.74 15.90 -29.14
CA GLU A 37 10.63 16.80 -29.89
C GLU A 37 10.95 18.09 -29.08
N ASP A 38 9.92 18.72 -28.50
CA ASP A 38 10.06 19.95 -27.70
C ASP A 38 9.31 19.85 -26.37
N LEU A 39 10.06 19.47 -25.31
CA LEU A 39 9.55 19.40 -23.94
C LEU A 39 9.07 20.76 -23.42
N SER A 40 9.71 21.86 -23.82
CA SER A 40 9.34 23.20 -23.35
C SER A 40 8.01 23.65 -23.96
N SER A 41 7.76 23.33 -25.21
CA SER A 41 6.48 23.58 -25.88
C SER A 41 5.37 22.73 -25.29
N ALA A 42 5.65 21.43 -25.07
CA ALA A 42 4.72 20.50 -24.44
C ALA A 42 4.33 20.95 -23.01
N ALA A 43 5.30 21.38 -22.21
CA ALA A 43 5.06 21.89 -20.86
C ALA A 43 4.20 23.17 -20.87
N ARG A 44 4.50 24.10 -21.76
CA ARG A 44 3.69 25.32 -21.95
C ARG A 44 2.27 25.01 -22.38
N ALA A 45 2.06 24.05 -23.28
CA ALA A 45 0.73 23.62 -23.68
C ALA A 45 -0.07 23.03 -22.52
N LEU A 46 0.57 22.26 -21.62
CA LEU A 46 -0.07 21.71 -20.40
C LEU A 46 -0.40 22.78 -19.36
N SER A 47 0.37 23.88 -19.31
CA SER A 47 0.14 24.98 -18.36
C SER A 47 -0.91 25.97 -18.82
N GLN A 48 -1.37 25.90 -20.08
CA GLN A 48 -2.44 26.76 -20.57
C GLN A 48 -3.76 26.50 -19.83
N PRO A 49 -4.45 27.57 -19.37
CA PRO A 49 -5.72 27.42 -18.71
C PRO A 49 -6.80 26.97 -19.71
N PHE A 50 -7.67 26.07 -19.30
CA PHE A 50 -8.86 25.70 -20.03
C PHE A 50 -10.09 25.82 -19.12
N ALA A 51 -11.20 26.32 -19.65
CA ALA A 51 -12.46 26.43 -18.92
C ALA A 51 -13.36 25.24 -19.24
N ALA A 52 -13.75 24.49 -18.23
CA ALA A 52 -14.72 23.40 -18.38
C ALA A 52 -16.15 23.97 -18.52
N SER A 53 -16.42 25.16 -17.99
CA SER A 53 -17.67 25.92 -18.08
C SER A 53 -17.36 27.39 -17.81
N SER A 54 -18.16 28.29 -18.32
CA SER A 54 -18.02 29.73 -18.13
C SER A 54 -18.21 30.20 -16.67
N LEU A 55 -18.66 29.33 -15.78
CA LEU A 55 -18.95 29.62 -14.36
C LEU A 55 -17.88 29.07 -13.40
N LEU A 56 -16.89 28.34 -13.88
CA LEU A 56 -15.85 27.74 -13.06
C LEU A 56 -14.49 28.39 -13.31
N GLU A 57 -13.66 28.43 -12.29
CA GLU A 57 -12.27 28.82 -12.45
C GLU A 57 -11.58 27.95 -13.51
N PRO A 58 -10.68 28.55 -14.33
CA PRO A 58 -10.01 27.79 -15.37
C PRO A 58 -9.08 26.73 -14.76
N TYR A 59 -9.20 25.50 -15.24
CA TYR A 59 -8.29 24.39 -14.89
C TYR A 59 -7.03 24.44 -15.73
N ARG A 60 -5.95 23.87 -15.21
CA ARG A 60 -4.69 23.62 -15.94
C ARG A 60 -4.28 22.17 -15.74
N PHE A 61 -3.63 21.55 -16.71
CA PHE A 61 -3.08 20.21 -16.53
C PHE A 61 -1.81 20.23 -15.66
N SER A 62 -1.04 21.28 -15.76
CA SER A 62 0.19 21.46 -14.98
C SER A 62 0.41 22.91 -14.60
N MET A 63 1.30 23.12 -13.63
CA MET A 63 1.84 24.42 -13.26
C MET A 63 3.29 24.50 -13.69
N MET A 64 3.71 25.68 -14.13
CA MET A 64 5.12 25.98 -14.36
C MET A 64 5.66 26.87 -13.23
N ASP A 65 6.96 26.91 -13.08
CA ASP A 65 7.64 27.65 -12.00
C ASP A 65 7.36 29.16 -11.99
N GLY A 66 6.94 29.76 -13.10
CA GLY A 66 6.44 31.13 -13.17
C GLY A 66 5.12 31.37 -12.43
N ASP A 67 4.31 30.32 -12.20
CA ASP A 67 3.00 30.43 -11.57
C ASP A 67 3.09 30.56 -10.03
N ILE A 68 4.23 30.23 -9.42
CA ILE A 68 4.41 30.25 -7.96
C ILE A 68 5.52 31.25 -7.58
N LYS A 69 5.12 32.35 -6.95
CA LYS A 69 6.04 33.43 -6.59
C LYS A 69 6.75 33.27 -5.23
N ASP A 70 6.21 32.52 -4.28
CA ASP A 70 6.54 32.71 -2.86
C ASP A 70 7.35 31.61 -2.16
N ASN A 71 7.69 30.49 -2.80
CA ASN A 71 8.43 29.44 -2.10
C ASN A 71 9.69 28.98 -2.83
N ILE A 72 10.85 29.44 -2.37
CA ILE A 72 12.16 29.08 -2.92
C ILE A 72 12.61 27.68 -2.52
N LEU A 73 12.14 27.17 -1.38
CA LEU A 73 12.66 25.92 -0.80
C LEU A 73 12.55 24.74 -1.76
N TRP A 74 11.38 24.53 -2.36
CA TRP A 74 11.18 23.43 -3.30
C TRP A 74 12.08 23.52 -4.55
N ARG A 75 12.40 24.76 -5.02
CA ARG A 75 13.33 24.96 -6.14
C ARG A 75 14.75 24.58 -5.76
N LEU A 76 15.20 24.96 -4.55
CA LEU A 76 16.51 24.58 -4.02
C LEU A 76 16.62 23.06 -3.85
N GLU A 77 15.53 22.40 -3.49
CA GLU A 77 15.49 20.93 -3.36
C GLU A 77 15.65 20.20 -4.70
N LEU A 78 15.36 20.84 -5.83
CA LEU A 78 15.55 20.26 -7.16
C LEU A 78 17.01 20.34 -7.65
N LEU A 79 17.85 21.15 -7.00
CA LEU A 79 19.25 21.31 -7.37
C LEU A 79 20.12 20.15 -6.85
N THR A 80 21.08 19.76 -7.66
CA THR A 80 22.14 18.83 -7.25
C THR A 80 23.11 19.51 -6.26
N VAL A 81 23.90 18.70 -5.56
CA VAL A 81 24.88 19.24 -4.59
C VAL A 81 25.87 20.19 -5.26
N ASP A 82 26.31 19.89 -6.47
CA ASP A 82 27.26 20.72 -7.19
C ASP A 82 26.64 22.01 -7.70
N GLU A 83 25.37 21.98 -8.13
CA GLU A 83 24.60 23.18 -8.48
C GLU A 83 24.33 24.04 -7.24
N LEU A 84 24.06 23.46 -6.05
CA LEU A 84 23.94 24.18 -4.78
C LEU A 84 25.25 24.84 -4.38
N LYS A 85 26.41 24.19 -4.57
CA LYS A 85 27.73 24.77 -4.33
C LYS A 85 28.01 25.94 -5.27
N LEU A 86 27.67 25.78 -6.57
CA LEU A 86 27.80 26.83 -7.58
C LEU A 86 26.95 28.04 -7.20
N LEU A 87 25.70 27.82 -6.81
CA LEU A 87 24.76 28.85 -6.37
C LEU A 87 25.28 29.58 -5.12
N ALA A 88 25.76 28.84 -4.11
CA ALA A 88 26.35 29.42 -2.90
C ALA A 88 27.56 30.28 -3.24
N LYS A 89 28.44 29.82 -4.15
CA LYS A 89 29.61 30.58 -4.62
C LYS A 89 29.20 31.89 -5.32
N ARG A 90 28.20 31.87 -6.22
CA ARG A 90 27.68 33.05 -6.91
C ARG A 90 27.06 34.08 -5.96
N LEU A 91 26.48 33.59 -4.86
CA LEU A 91 25.89 34.47 -3.80
C LEU A 91 26.89 34.90 -2.72
N GLY A 92 28.17 34.52 -2.84
CA GLY A 92 29.20 34.83 -1.84
C GLY A 92 28.96 34.14 -0.49
N LYS A 93 28.21 33.02 -0.47
CA LYS A 93 27.94 32.22 0.73
C LYS A 93 28.89 31.03 0.81
N LYS A 94 29.00 30.41 1.99
CA LYS A 94 29.85 29.24 2.22
C LYS A 94 29.37 28.06 1.35
N SER A 95 30.24 27.61 0.44
CA SER A 95 29.95 26.56 -0.57
C SER A 95 30.40 25.15 -0.17
N SER A 96 30.90 24.96 1.06
CA SER A 96 31.34 23.67 1.60
C SER A 96 30.32 23.08 2.57
N GLY A 97 30.17 21.74 2.55
CA GLY A 97 29.31 21.02 3.47
C GLY A 97 28.37 20.02 2.81
N THR A 98 27.52 19.40 3.61
CA THR A 98 26.47 18.48 3.16
C THR A 98 25.34 19.24 2.48
N ARG A 99 24.46 18.52 1.73
CA ARG A 99 23.27 19.10 1.10
C ARG A 99 22.45 19.93 2.07
N ASP A 100 22.18 19.42 3.27
CA ASP A 100 21.37 20.09 4.29
C ASP A 100 22.02 21.38 4.81
N THR A 101 23.37 21.38 4.95
CA THR A 101 24.10 22.59 5.34
C THR A 101 24.08 23.65 4.26
N LEU A 102 24.18 23.24 2.98
CA LEU A 102 24.06 24.17 1.85
C LEU A 102 22.67 24.79 1.76
N LEU A 103 21.63 23.97 1.90
CA LEU A 103 20.24 24.43 1.91
C LEU A 103 20.00 25.45 3.05
N LYS A 104 20.43 25.12 4.28
CA LYS A 104 20.35 26.04 5.42
C LYS A 104 21.09 27.36 5.18
N ASN A 105 22.30 27.30 4.61
CA ASN A 105 23.09 28.52 4.31
C ASN A 105 22.42 29.37 3.23
N LEU A 106 21.80 28.78 2.22
CA LEU A 106 21.11 29.49 1.15
C LEU A 106 19.81 30.13 1.62
N THR A 107 19.08 29.48 2.53
CA THR A 107 17.81 29.94 3.08
C THR A 107 17.96 30.87 4.30
N ALA A 108 19.14 30.88 4.95
CA ALA A 108 19.41 31.77 6.09
C ALA A 108 19.19 33.22 5.68
N LYS A 109 18.28 33.89 6.38
CA LYS A 109 18.11 35.35 6.25
C LYS A 109 19.45 36.01 6.54
N PRO A 110 19.83 37.08 5.80
CA PRO A 110 21.03 37.82 6.12
C PRO A 110 20.90 38.33 7.56
N THR A 111 21.70 37.77 8.44
CA THR A 111 21.87 38.35 9.78
C THR A 111 22.42 39.76 9.58
N ASN A 112 21.73 40.72 10.10
CA ASN A 112 22.21 42.11 10.12
C ASN A 112 23.64 42.14 10.70
N ALA A 113 24.61 41.98 9.85
CA ALA A 113 26.00 42.19 10.18
C ALA A 113 26.35 43.58 9.72
N VAL A 114 26.30 44.48 10.73
CA VAL A 114 27.25 45.57 10.92
C VAL A 114 26.93 46.87 10.23
N LEU A 115 26.38 47.72 11.01
CA LEU A 115 27.00 49.01 11.34
C LEU A 115 28.54 48.99 11.13
N PHE A 116 29.02 49.46 9.98
CA PHE A 116 30.26 50.24 9.81
C PHE A 116 30.49 50.45 8.30
N SER A 117 30.11 51.56 7.84
CA SER A 117 30.85 52.65 7.17
C SER A 117 29.92 53.53 6.34
N GLN A 118 29.72 54.69 6.87
CA GLN A 118 29.38 55.87 6.07
C GLN A 118 30.47 56.07 5.02
N GLN A 119 30.05 56.42 3.84
CA GLN A 119 30.77 56.90 2.69
C GLN A 119 30.95 55.86 1.57
N HIS A 120 29.99 55.83 0.72
CA HIS A 120 30.00 56.07 -0.71
C HIS A 120 28.61 55.77 -1.29
N LYS A 121 27.83 56.82 -1.50
CA LYS A 121 26.66 56.78 -2.38
C LYS A 121 27.13 56.53 -3.80
N LEU A 122 27.12 55.27 -4.21
CA LEU A 122 26.97 54.86 -5.60
C LEU A 122 25.71 54.03 -5.68
N SER A 123 24.69 54.60 -6.31
CA SER A 123 23.40 53.94 -6.58
C SER A 123 23.64 52.74 -7.48
N MET A 124 23.87 51.60 -6.89
CA MET A 124 23.63 50.31 -7.54
C MET A 124 22.31 49.81 -7.01
N ASN A 125 21.36 49.61 -7.91
CA ASN A 125 20.12 48.88 -7.69
C ASN A 125 20.44 47.54 -7.00
N MET A 126 20.44 47.54 -5.66
CA MET A 126 20.52 46.31 -4.88
C MET A 126 19.15 45.59 -5.02
N GLN A 127 18.98 44.82 -6.09
CA GLN A 127 17.90 43.84 -6.12
C GLN A 127 17.97 43.01 -4.83
N PRO A 128 16.84 42.79 -4.15
CA PRO A 128 16.83 42.02 -2.93
C PRO A 128 17.52 40.66 -3.17
N THR A 129 18.22 40.17 -2.18
CA THR A 129 19.00 38.89 -2.26
C THR A 129 18.16 37.74 -2.77
N HIS A 130 16.85 37.83 -2.59
CA HIS A 130 15.84 36.91 -3.07
C HIS A 130 15.73 36.88 -4.61
N ASP A 131 15.67 38.05 -5.26
CA ASP A 131 15.52 38.15 -6.71
C ASP A 131 16.79 37.68 -7.43
N ARG A 132 17.96 37.96 -6.85
CA ARG A 132 19.24 37.42 -7.34
C ARG A 132 19.31 35.93 -7.22
N LEU A 133 18.80 35.35 -6.11
CA LEU A 133 18.74 33.91 -5.93
C LEU A 133 17.86 33.28 -7.01
N LEU A 134 16.67 33.82 -7.26
CA LEU A 134 15.76 33.35 -8.29
C LEU A 134 16.36 33.49 -9.69
N SER A 135 17.02 34.59 -10.01
CA SER A 135 17.71 34.79 -11.29
C SER A 135 18.80 33.75 -11.52
N TYR A 136 19.68 33.51 -10.54
CA TYR A 136 20.73 32.50 -10.65
C TYR A 136 20.20 31.08 -10.72
N MET A 137 19.07 30.82 -10.05
CA MET A 137 18.41 29.52 -10.15
C MET A 137 17.78 29.30 -11.54
N ALA A 138 17.19 30.35 -12.12
CA ALA A 138 16.67 30.30 -13.50
C ALA A 138 17.78 30.03 -14.51
N ASP A 139 18.97 30.61 -14.32
CA ASP A 139 20.15 30.36 -15.15
C ASP A 139 20.65 28.91 -15.06
N ILE A 140 20.51 28.28 -13.89
CA ILE A 140 20.95 26.89 -13.66
C ILE A 140 19.91 25.89 -14.16
N MET A 141 18.62 26.22 -14.02
CA MET A 141 17.50 25.36 -14.39
C MET A 141 17.00 25.69 -15.81
N HIS A 142 17.76 25.32 -16.82
CA HIS A 142 17.39 25.56 -18.21
C HIS A 142 16.03 24.94 -18.55
N GLY A 143 15.11 25.74 -19.08
CA GLY A 143 13.79 25.28 -19.52
C GLY A 143 12.70 25.29 -18.43
N GLY A 144 13.05 25.61 -17.18
CA GLY A 144 12.08 25.72 -16.08
C GLY A 144 11.68 24.37 -15.43
N CYS A 145 10.66 24.44 -14.58
CA CYS A 145 10.13 23.31 -13.83
C CYS A 145 8.64 23.12 -14.09
N ILE A 146 8.19 21.88 -14.04
CA ILE A 146 6.79 21.49 -14.24
C ILE A 146 6.31 20.61 -13.08
N CYS A 147 5.09 20.85 -12.64
CA CYS A 147 4.36 19.98 -11.71
C CYS A 147 2.94 19.80 -12.21
N LEU A 148 2.37 18.60 -12.07
CA LEU A 148 0.96 18.41 -12.37
C LEU A 148 0.09 19.18 -11.38
N ASP A 149 -0.98 19.78 -11.89
CA ASP A 149 -1.99 20.41 -11.05
C ASP A 149 -2.63 19.38 -10.10
N SER A 150 -2.76 19.73 -8.83
CA SER A 150 -3.27 18.82 -7.81
C SER A 150 -4.72 18.41 -8.04
N THR A 151 -5.53 19.31 -8.58
CA THR A 151 -6.95 19.08 -8.87
C THR A 151 -7.10 18.11 -10.03
N VAL A 152 -6.31 18.32 -11.10
CA VAL A 152 -6.30 17.43 -12.26
C VAL A 152 -5.73 16.07 -11.90
N TYR A 153 -4.68 16.04 -11.08
CA TYR A 153 -4.13 14.77 -10.59
C TYR A 153 -5.17 13.99 -9.78
N ALA A 154 -5.88 14.64 -8.85
CA ALA A 154 -6.95 14.03 -8.05
C ALA A 154 -8.11 13.54 -8.95
N LEU A 155 -8.45 14.28 -10.01
CA LEU A 155 -9.45 13.84 -10.97
C LEU A 155 -9.00 12.57 -11.71
N MET A 156 -7.74 12.49 -12.11
CA MET A 156 -7.19 11.29 -12.77
C MET A 156 -7.12 10.10 -11.81
N GLU A 157 -6.76 10.32 -10.54
CA GLU A 157 -6.85 9.29 -9.50
C GLU A 157 -8.28 8.75 -9.37
N ARG A 158 -9.28 9.64 -9.34
CA ARG A 158 -10.70 9.25 -9.25
C ARG A 158 -11.19 8.52 -10.49
N LEU A 159 -10.82 8.96 -11.68
CA LEU A 159 -11.13 8.24 -12.92
C LEU A 159 -10.53 6.82 -12.93
N ALA A 160 -9.27 6.72 -12.52
CA ALA A 160 -8.60 5.44 -12.39
C ALA A 160 -9.25 4.55 -11.31
N PHE A 161 -9.63 5.13 -10.18
CA PHE A 161 -10.34 4.44 -9.11
C PHE A 161 -11.67 3.83 -9.58
N VAL A 162 -12.47 4.58 -10.33
CA VAL A 162 -13.72 4.08 -10.91
C VAL A 162 -13.45 3.01 -11.98
N TYR A 163 -12.46 3.24 -12.85
CA TYR A 163 -12.14 2.31 -13.93
C TYR A 163 -11.63 0.97 -13.42
N TYR A 164 -10.73 0.96 -12.46
CA TYR A 164 -10.12 -0.24 -11.87
C TYR A 164 -10.89 -0.80 -10.67
N ARG A 165 -12.01 -0.15 -10.28
CA ARG A 165 -12.84 -0.53 -9.13
C ARG A 165 -12.05 -0.64 -7.82
N GLY A 166 -11.08 0.22 -7.64
CA GLY A 166 -10.21 0.26 -6.48
C GLY A 166 -9.10 1.26 -6.69
N LYS A 167 -8.21 1.40 -5.71
CA LYS A 167 -7.11 2.37 -5.81
C LYS A 167 -5.94 1.79 -6.62
N PRO A 168 -5.80 2.16 -7.88
CA PRO A 168 -4.61 1.80 -8.64
C PRO A 168 -3.44 2.68 -8.17
N VAL A 169 -2.25 2.12 -8.16
CA VAL A 169 -1.04 2.94 -8.14
C VAL A 169 -0.89 3.53 -9.53
N LEU A 170 -1.05 4.85 -9.69
CA LEU A 170 -0.99 5.52 -11.00
C LEU A 170 0.28 5.18 -11.79
N GLY A 171 1.43 5.01 -11.08
CA GLY A 171 2.67 4.56 -11.69
C GLY A 171 2.63 3.15 -12.31
N SER A 172 1.67 2.30 -11.95
CA SER A 172 1.51 0.94 -12.47
C SER A 172 0.31 0.77 -13.42
N LEU A 173 -0.47 1.82 -13.68
CA LEU A 173 -1.68 1.75 -14.50
C LEU A 173 -1.48 1.11 -15.87
N LEU A 174 -0.38 1.45 -16.52
CA LEU A 174 -0.06 0.96 -17.85
C LEU A 174 0.62 -0.41 -17.84
N THR A 175 1.07 -0.89 -16.68
CA THR A 175 1.86 -2.13 -16.58
C THR A 175 1.09 -3.33 -17.14
N SER A 176 -0.17 -3.51 -16.75
CA SER A 176 -1.00 -4.61 -17.25
C SER A 176 -1.25 -4.51 -18.75
N ALA A 177 -1.52 -3.31 -19.27
CA ALA A 177 -1.74 -3.06 -20.69
C ALA A 177 -0.46 -3.31 -21.52
N VAL A 178 0.69 -2.86 -21.02
CA VAL A 178 1.99 -3.08 -21.67
C VAL A 178 2.34 -4.57 -21.66
N LEU A 179 2.18 -5.25 -20.54
CA LEU A 179 2.47 -6.68 -20.42
C LEU A 179 1.55 -7.54 -21.31
N SER A 180 0.28 -7.14 -21.45
CA SER A 180 -0.65 -7.78 -22.39
C SER A 180 -0.25 -7.53 -23.84
N ARG A 181 0.09 -6.29 -24.19
CA ARG A 181 0.53 -5.94 -25.56
C ARG A 181 1.84 -6.59 -25.97
N THR A 182 2.76 -6.76 -25.02
CA THR A 182 4.04 -7.46 -25.25
C THR A 182 3.93 -8.99 -25.23
N GLY A 183 2.72 -9.53 -25.06
CA GLY A 183 2.48 -10.98 -25.01
C GLY A 183 3.01 -11.67 -23.75
N LYS A 184 3.49 -10.90 -22.76
CA LYS A 184 3.93 -11.47 -21.47
C LYS A 184 2.76 -11.93 -20.61
N TYR A 185 1.61 -11.26 -20.72
CA TYR A 185 0.35 -11.67 -20.13
C TYR A 185 -0.65 -11.96 -21.25
N THR A 186 -1.17 -13.19 -21.25
CA THR A 186 -2.26 -13.61 -22.13
C THR A 186 -3.48 -13.83 -21.24
N PHE A 187 -4.59 -13.24 -21.64
CA PHE A 187 -5.86 -13.42 -20.95
C PHE A 187 -6.77 -14.31 -21.79
N PRO A 188 -7.55 -15.21 -21.19
CA PRO A 188 -8.55 -15.97 -21.92
C PRO A 188 -9.64 -15.03 -22.44
N THR A 189 -10.33 -15.44 -23.48
CA THR A 189 -11.54 -14.76 -23.91
C THR A 189 -12.65 -15.04 -22.92
N TYR A 190 -13.21 -13.99 -22.29
CA TYR A 190 -14.34 -14.09 -21.37
C TYR A 190 -15.32 -12.94 -21.60
N VAL A 191 -16.58 -13.21 -21.25
CA VAL A 191 -17.63 -12.21 -21.33
C VAL A 191 -17.70 -11.46 -20.02
N TYR A 192 -17.62 -10.16 -20.05
CA TYR A 192 -17.79 -9.31 -18.87
C TYR A 192 -19.07 -8.47 -19.00
N MET A 193 -19.79 -8.34 -17.90
CA MET A 193 -20.98 -7.49 -17.81
C MET A 193 -20.70 -6.32 -16.87
N ARG A 194 -20.70 -5.11 -17.43
CA ARG A 194 -20.58 -3.89 -16.61
C ARG A 194 -21.94 -3.59 -15.98
N ASP A 195 -21.96 -3.44 -14.67
CA ASP A 195 -23.10 -2.89 -13.95
C ASP A 195 -22.84 -1.40 -13.68
N SER A 196 -23.75 -0.54 -14.17
CA SER A 196 -23.71 0.90 -13.94
C SER A 196 -24.13 1.29 -12.52
N SER A 197 -24.73 0.36 -11.77
CA SER A 197 -25.28 0.59 -10.43
C SER A 197 -24.27 0.41 -9.29
N MET A 198 -22.98 0.23 -9.60
CA MET A 198 -21.93 0.08 -8.58
C MET A 198 -21.88 1.27 -7.61
N PHE A 199 -21.99 2.49 -8.14
CA PHE A 199 -22.19 3.70 -7.37
C PHE A 199 -23.49 4.35 -7.84
N PRO A 200 -24.56 4.34 -7.03
CA PRO A 200 -25.85 4.92 -7.40
C PRO A 200 -25.77 6.40 -7.79
N ASP A 201 -24.93 7.15 -7.09
CA ASP A 201 -24.71 8.57 -7.30
C ASP A 201 -23.26 8.98 -7.00
N ARG A 202 -22.97 10.26 -7.20
CA ARG A 202 -21.63 10.84 -6.95
C ARG A 202 -21.27 10.84 -5.47
N ASP A 203 -22.25 11.04 -4.59
CA ASP A 203 -22.00 11.12 -3.15
C ASP A 203 -21.54 9.76 -2.60
N CYS A 204 -22.19 8.68 -3.03
CA CYS A 204 -21.77 7.30 -2.71
C CYS A 204 -20.32 7.02 -3.14
N LEU A 205 -19.91 7.50 -4.32
CA LEU A 205 -18.52 7.37 -4.78
C LEU A 205 -17.55 8.15 -3.89
N LEU A 206 -17.88 9.40 -3.55
CA LEU A 206 -17.01 10.25 -2.73
C LEU A 206 -16.85 9.69 -1.32
N ARG A 207 -17.96 9.28 -0.68
CA ARG A 207 -17.95 8.63 0.64
C ARG A 207 -17.09 7.34 0.63
N TYR A 208 -17.15 6.56 -0.45
CA TYR A 208 -16.33 5.37 -0.60
C TYR A 208 -14.84 5.70 -0.82
N GLU A 209 -14.54 6.73 -1.62
CA GLU A 209 -13.17 7.22 -1.85
C GLU A 209 -12.54 7.68 -0.52
N GLU A 210 -13.25 8.51 0.25
CA GLU A 210 -12.83 8.97 1.58
C GLU A 210 -12.59 7.79 2.54
N ALA A 211 -13.55 6.88 2.64
CA ALA A 211 -13.42 5.71 3.50
C ALA A 211 -12.23 4.82 3.10
N THR A 212 -11.90 4.75 1.81
CA THR A 212 -10.72 4.01 1.33
C THR A 212 -9.42 4.70 1.74
N GLN A 213 -9.37 6.04 1.75
CA GLN A 213 -8.22 6.79 2.27
C GLN A 213 -8.02 6.56 3.78
N LEU A 214 -9.12 6.48 4.55
CA LEU A 214 -9.06 6.15 5.98
C LEU A 214 -8.49 4.74 6.22
N VAL A 215 -8.78 3.78 5.33
CA VAL A 215 -8.16 2.44 5.38
C VAL A 215 -6.65 2.53 5.22
N GLU A 216 -6.14 3.36 4.33
CA GLU A 216 -4.69 3.52 4.11
C GLU A 216 -4.00 4.17 5.32
N HIS A 217 -4.64 5.19 5.90
CA HIS A 217 -4.13 5.79 7.14
C HIS A 217 -4.07 4.75 8.27
N MET A 218 -5.12 3.93 8.42
CA MET A 218 -5.12 2.84 9.39
C MET A 218 -4.03 1.81 9.10
N ASP A 219 -3.80 1.45 7.84
CA ASP A 219 -2.74 0.53 7.45
C ASP A 219 -1.36 1.07 7.81
N ALA A 220 -1.13 2.36 7.62
CA ALA A 220 0.11 3.03 8.02
C ALA A 220 0.32 3.02 9.55
N PHE A 221 -0.75 3.22 10.33
CA PHE A 221 -0.67 3.13 11.79
C PHE A 221 -0.36 1.70 12.26
N VAL A 222 -1.02 0.69 11.68
CA VAL A 222 -0.79 -0.72 12.01
C VAL A 222 0.65 -1.13 11.65
N GLU A 223 1.18 -0.67 10.53
CA GLU A 223 2.57 -0.94 10.15
C GLU A 223 3.56 -0.21 11.07
N GLY A 224 3.33 1.07 11.34
CA GLY A 224 4.15 1.89 12.25
C GLY A 224 4.12 1.40 13.71
N MET A 225 3.04 0.75 14.14
CA MET A 225 2.89 0.16 15.46
C MET A 225 3.95 -0.91 15.78
N LYS A 226 4.54 -1.53 14.75
CA LYS A 226 5.64 -2.51 14.94
C LYS A 226 6.88 -1.88 15.58
N SER A 227 7.09 -0.59 15.35
CA SER A 227 8.25 0.17 15.83
C SER A 227 7.94 1.12 17.01
N SER A 228 6.70 1.63 17.13
CA SER A 228 6.31 2.62 18.14
C SER A 228 4.87 2.44 18.63
N LEU A 229 4.67 2.63 19.94
CA LEU A 229 3.34 2.70 20.54
C LEU A 229 2.59 4.00 20.21
N ASP A 230 3.32 5.05 19.81
CA ASP A 230 2.70 6.32 19.43
C ASP A 230 1.88 6.18 18.14
N SER A 231 2.33 5.34 17.20
CA SER A 231 1.52 4.98 16.03
C SER A 231 0.21 4.28 16.43
N ALA A 232 0.23 3.44 17.45
CA ALA A 232 -0.99 2.82 17.95
C ALA A 232 -1.92 3.85 18.63
N ARG A 233 -1.38 4.86 19.35
CA ARG A 233 -2.18 5.95 19.91
C ARG A 233 -2.75 6.88 18.86
N ALA A 234 -2.01 7.13 17.78
CA ALA A 234 -2.45 7.97 16.68
C ALA A 234 -3.67 7.42 15.93
N CYS A 235 -4.00 6.13 16.08
CA CYS A 235 -5.21 5.56 15.49
C CYS A 235 -6.51 5.92 16.24
N LEU A 236 -6.44 6.37 17.51
CA LEU A 236 -7.63 6.59 18.33
C LEU A 236 -8.57 7.66 17.76
N PRO A 237 -8.12 8.87 17.37
CA PRO A 237 -9.00 9.87 16.75
C PRO A 237 -9.66 9.37 15.48
N LEU A 238 -8.93 8.54 14.69
CA LEU A 238 -9.46 7.94 13.48
C LEU A 238 -10.62 6.97 13.80
N LEU A 239 -10.48 6.14 14.83
CA LEU A 239 -11.56 5.26 15.30
C LEU A 239 -12.75 6.04 15.80
N ASP A 240 -12.54 7.14 16.56
CA ASP A 240 -13.60 8.01 17.06
C ASP A 240 -14.43 8.63 15.93
N THR A 241 -13.80 8.94 14.82
CA THR A 241 -14.48 9.48 13.62
C THR A 241 -15.16 8.38 12.81
N CYS A 242 -14.52 7.22 12.66
CA CYS A 242 -15.02 6.15 11.80
C CYS A 242 -16.18 5.36 12.42
N GLU A 243 -16.23 5.23 13.73
CA GLU A 243 -17.25 4.42 14.41
C GLU A 243 -18.68 4.98 14.23
N PRO A 244 -18.96 6.29 14.40
CA PRO A 244 -20.27 6.87 14.09
C PRO A 244 -20.66 6.74 12.61
N ALA A 245 -19.75 7.04 11.70
CA ALA A 245 -20.00 6.92 10.26
C ALA A 245 -20.29 5.47 9.84
N TRP A 246 -19.63 4.50 10.48
CA TRP A 246 -19.92 3.09 10.25
C TRP A 246 -21.31 2.66 10.77
N ARG A 247 -21.74 3.21 11.92
CA ARG A 247 -23.09 2.96 12.46
C ARG A 247 -24.14 3.52 11.51
N GLU A 248 -23.92 4.70 10.96
CA GLU A 248 -24.78 5.31 9.92
C GLU A 248 -24.86 4.39 8.70
N ALA A 249 -23.72 3.95 8.16
CA ALA A 249 -23.67 3.00 7.04
C ALA A 249 -24.47 1.71 7.30
N THR A 250 -24.34 1.19 8.53
CA THR A 250 -25.06 -0.03 8.94
C THR A 250 -26.56 0.23 9.03
N HIS A 251 -26.96 1.39 9.51
CA HIS A 251 -28.36 1.82 9.58
C HIS A 251 -28.95 2.01 8.19
N GLU A 252 -28.25 2.68 7.27
CA GLU A 252 -28.64 2.81 5.86
C GLU A 252 -28.90 1.44 5.23
N MET A 253 -27.96 0.51 5.40
CA MET A 253 -28.08 -0.85 4.87
C MET A 253 -29.26 -1.62 5.47
N ARG A 254 -29.56 -1.41 6.76
CA ARG A 254 -30.70 -2.02 7.41
C ARG A 254 -32.02 -1.48 6.86
N SER A 255 -32.07 -0.21 6.50
CA SER A 255 -33.26 0.42 5.88
C SER A 255 -33.48 -0.11 4.46
N VAL A 256 -32.41 -0.28 3.67
CA VAL A 256 -32.49 -0.76 2.29
C VAL A 256 -32.74 -2.27 2.23
N TYR A 257 -32.12 -3.05 3.11
CA TYR A 257 -32.19 -4.50 3.16
C TYR A 257 -32.56 -4.99 4.57
N PRO A 258 -33.83 -4.87 4.98
CA PRO A 258 -34.23 -5.19 6.37
C PRO A 258 -34.10 -6.66 6.71
N VAL A 259 -34.19 -7.56 5.76
CA VAL A 259 -34.10 -9.03 5.99
C VAL A 259 -32.72 -9.55 5.58
N CYS A 260 -32.38 -9.45 4.31
CA CYS A 260 -31.10 -9.90 3.79
C CYS A 260 -30.75 -9.19 2.48
N VAL A 261 -29.46 -9.12 2.18
CA VAL A 261 -29.00 -8.64 0.88
C VAL A 261 -29.21 -9.71 -0.17
N PRO A 262 -29.83 -9.39 -1.33
CA PRO A 262 -29.95 -10.31 -2.45
C PRO A 262 -28.59 -10.90 -2.86
N ARG A 263 -28.55 -12.19 -3.21
CA ARG A 263 -27.30 -12.89 -3.54
C ARG A 263 -26.56 -12.27 -4.72
N ASP A 264 -27.29 -11.81 -5.71
CA ASP A 264 -26.79 -11.11 -6.91
C ASP A 264 -26.16 -9.76 -6.63
N ARG A 265 -26.46 -9.14 -5.45
CA ARG A 265 -25.93 -7.83 -5.04
C ARG A 265 -24.90 -7.88 -3.91
N CYS A 266 -24.73 -9.03 -3.26
CA CYS A 266 -23.79 -9.17 -2.14
C CYS A 266 -22.37 -8.75 -2.49
N HIS A 267 -21.90 -9.02 -3.70
CA HIS A 267 -20.54 -8.69 -4.16
C HIS A 267 -20.35 -7.20 -4.38
N LEU A 268 -21.43 -6.42 -4.66
CA LEU A 268 -21.37 -4.97 -4.85
C LEU A 268 -21.20 -4.21 -3.54
N LEU A 269 -21.55 -4.80 -2.40
CA LEU A 269 -21.39 -4.17 -1.08
C LEU A 269 -19.93 -3.84 -0.76
N ARG A 270 -18.97 -4.48 -1.43
CA ARG A 270 -17.53 -4.14 -1.30
C ARG A 270 -17.20 -2.71 -1.74
N PHE A 271 -18.07 -2.09 -2.53
CA PHE A 271 -17.96 -0.70 -3.01
C PHE A 271 -18.74 0.29 -2.14
N HIS A 272 -19.39 -0.17 -1.09
CA HIS A 272 -20.04 0.69 -0.12
C HIS A 272 -19.01 1.20 0.92
N TYR A 273 -19.10 2.48 1.32
CA TYR A 273 -18.19 3.07 2.28
C TYR A 273 -18.17 2.31 3.63
N GLY A 274 -19.28 1.75 4.05
CA GLY A 274 -19.38 0.91 5.24
C GLY A 274 -18.49 -0.36 5.19
N TRP A 275 -18.19 -0.88 3.99
CA TRP A 275 -17.24 -1.98 3.83
C TRP A 275 -15.81 -1.54 4.17
N ALA A 276 -15.40 -0.39 3.68
CA ALA A 276 -14.09 0.19 3.97
C ALA A 276 -13.97 0.55 5.47
N LEU A 277 -15.00 1.19 6.04
CA LEU A 277 -15.02 1.51 7.47
C LEU A 277 -15.00 0.26 8.36
N THR A 278 -15.66 -0.83 7.97
CA THR A 278 -15.57 -2.13 8.68
C THR A 278 -14.12 -2.61 8.74
N ARG A 279 -13.35 -2.41 7.66
CA ARG A 279 -11.93 -2.75 7.63
C ARG A 279 -11.11 -1.86 8.57
N VAL A 280 -11.41 -0.56 8.61
CA VAL A 280 -10.75 0.38 9.54
C VAL A 280 -10.99 -0.05 10.98
N LEU A 281 -12.25 -0.29 11.38
CA LEU A 281 -12.59 -0.69 12.72
C LEU A 281 -11.93 -2.01 13.13
N PHE A 282 -11.94 -3.01 12.25
CA PHE A 282 -11.32 -4.31 12.56
C PHE A 282 -9.80 -4.21 12.70
N LYS A 283 -9.13 -3.45 11.83
CA LYS A 283 -7.69 -3.19 11.97
C LYS A 283 -7.37 -2.34 13.20
N GLY A 284 -8.22 -1.39 13.53
CA GLY A 284 -8.12 -0.62 14.76
C GLY A 284 -8.13 -1.48 16.03
N CYS A 285 -8.80 -2.64 16.01
CA CYS A 285 -8.74 -3.60 17.10
C CYS A 285 -7.30 -4.07 17.40
N GLU A 286 -6.43 -4.17 16.40
CA GLU A 286 -5.01 -4.53 16.60
C GLU A 286 -4.26 -3.43 17.39
N CYS A 287 -4.56 -2.16 17.08
CA CYS A 287 -4.00 -1.02 17.82
C CYS A 287 -4.52 -0.97 19.25
N LEU A 288 -5.83 -1.18 19.45
CA LEU A 288 -6.45 -1.23 20.78
C LEU A 288 -5.86 -2.37 21.63
N ALA A 289 -5.66 -3.53 21.03
CA ALA A 289 -5.00 -4.67 21.67
C ALA A 289 -3.59 -4.33 22.16
N ARG A 290 -2.83 -3.62 21.32
CA ARG A 290 -1.46 -3.17 21.65
C ARG A 290 -1.43 -2.15 22.78
N LEU A 291 -2.46 -1.29 22.84
CA LEU A 291 -2.63 -0.29 23.90
C LEU A 291 -3.24 -0.85 25.20
N GLY A 292 -3.69 -2.10 25.22
CA GLY A 292 -4.35 -2.72 26.35
C GLY A 292 -5.80 -2.24 26.56
N MET A 293 -6.43 -1.60 25.56
CA MET A 293 -7.80 -1.09 25.62
C MET A 293 -8.82 -2.19 25.28
N HIS A 294 -8.83 -3.25 26.07
CA HIS A 294 -9.57 -4.48 25.78
C HIS A 294 -11.09 -4.33 25.79
N ASP A 295 -11.62 -3.46 26.65
CA ASP A 295 -13.07 -3.18 26.70
C ASP A 295 -13.56 -2.54 25.42
N ARG A 296 -12.82 -1.55 24.89
CA ARG A 296 -13.14 -0.90 23.62
C ARG A 296 -13.00 -1.87 22.46
N GLU A 297 -11.94 -2.68 22.45
CA GLU A 297 -11.74 -3.72 21.43
C GLU A 297 -12.93 -4.70 21.43
N SER A 298 -13.34 -5.19 22.61
CA SER A 298 -14.49 -6.08 22.76
C SER A 298 -15.79 -5.43 22.29
N HIS A 299 -15.99 -4.15 22.59
CA HIS A 299 -17.17 -3.39 22.15
C HIS A 299 -17.24 -3.30 20.63
N ILE A 300 -16.15 -2.92 19.96
CA ILE A 300 -16.09 -2.84 18.49
C ILE A 300 -16.35 -4.22 17.86
N LEU A 301 -15.74 -5.29 18.38
CA LEU A 301 -15.97 -6.64 17.86
C LEU A 301 -17.43 -7.08 17.98
N LYS A 302 -18.10 -6.76 19.11
CA LYS A 302 -19.54 -7.01 19.29
C LYS A 302 -20.38 -6.23 18.30
N GLN A 303 -20.06 -4.96 18.06
CA GLN A 303 -20.72 -4.15 17.03
C GLN A 303 -20.54 -4.74 15.63
N LEU A 304 -19.32 -5.14 15.25
CA LEU A 304 -19.05 -5.79 13.97
C LEU A 304 -19.88 -7.07 13.80
N LEU A 305 -20.04 -7.85 14.86
CA LEU A 305 -20.86 -9.07 14.85
C LEU A 305 -22.37 -8.79 14.79
N SER A 306 -22.83 -7.61 15.22
CA SER A 306 -24.26 -7.25 15.19
C SER A 306 -24.84 -7.00 13.80
N GLN A 307 -23.99 -6.90 12.76
CA GLN A 307 -24.40 -6.69 11.36
C GLN A 307 -24.02 -7.87 10.46
N ARG A 308 -24.65 -8.01 9.30
CA ARG A 308 -24.42 -9.05 8.29
C ARG A 308 -24.26 -8.50 6.87
N TYR A 309 -23.94 -7.21 6.73
CA TYR A 309 -23.80 -6.54 5.43
C TYR A 309 -22.36 -6.54 4.94
N PHE A 310 -21.44 -6.13 5.80
CA PHE A 310 -20.05 -5.89 5.44
C PHE A 310 -19.13 -6.98 5.97
N TRP A 311 -18.20 -7.45 5.15
CA TRP A 311 -17.16 -8.39 5.50
C TRP A 311 -17.64 -9.71 6.15
N ARG A 312 -18.77 -10.23 5.70
CA ARG A 312 -19.40 -11.45 6.26
C ARG A 312 -18.41 -12.60 6.43
N GLY A 313 -17.54 -12.85 5.42
CA GLY A 313 -16.54 -13.92 5.49
C GLY A 313 -15.47 -13.78 6.59
N ARG A 314 -15.42 -12.62 7.29
CA ARG A 314 -14.50 -12.38 8.41
C ARG A 314 -15.13 -12.58 9.78
N ARG A 315 -16.41 -12.85 9.84
CA ARG A 315 -17.13 -13.03 11.13
C ARG A 315 -16.46 -14.06 12.04
N GLY A 316 -16.00 -15.19 11.47
CA GLY A 316 -15.27 -16.21 12.24
C GLY A 316 -14.01 -15.66 12.94
N SER A 317 -13.26 -14.77 12.31
CA SER A 317 -12.09 -14.13 12.95
C SER A 317 -12.49 -13.17 14.07
N TRP A 318 -13.62 -12.47 13.93
CA TRP A 318 -14.15 -11.59 14.98
C TRP A 318 -14.59 -12.38 16.20
N TYR A 319 -15.31 -13.49 16.00
CA TYR A 319 -15.68 -14.41 17.08
C TYR A 319 -14.46 -15.00 17.78
N GLU A 320 -13.48 -15.47 17.00
CA GLU A 320 -12.25 -16.03 17.56
C GLU A 320 -11.52 -15.01 18.44
N ARG A 321 -11.33 -13.79 17.95
CA ARG A 321 -10.69 -12.71 18.70
C ARG A 321 -11.48 -12.33 19.93
N LEU A 322 -12.80 -12.13 19.79
CA LEU A 322 -13.69 -11.80 20.91
C LEU A 322 -13.64 -12.88 22.00
N SER A 323 -13.70 -14.16 21.62
CA SER A 323 -13.62 -15.25 22.59
C SER A 323 -12.28 -15.27 23.35
N ILE A 324 -11.17 -14.83 22.70
CA ILE A 324 -9.86 -14.72 23.36
C ILE A 324 -9.89 -13.62 24.43
N LEU A 325 -10.46 -12.47 24.10
CA LEU A 325 -10.58 -11.34 25.03
C LEU A 325 -11.45 -11.70 26.23
N ILE A 326 -12.65 -12.22 25.97
CA ILE A 326 -13.60 -12.59 27.03
C ILE A 326 -13.02 -13.69 27.94
N ALA A 327 -12.31 -14.67 27.42
CA ALA A 327 -11.68 -15.71 28.23
C ALA A 327 -10.57 -15.18 29.13
N ARG A 328 -9.93 -14.06 28.79
CA ARG A 328 -8.84 -13.44 29.57
C ARG A 328 -9.35 -12.44 30.60
N HIS A 329 -10.34 -11.64 30.22
CA HIS A 329 -10.74 -10.44 30.99
C HIS A 329 -12.11 -10.55 31.64
N ASP A 330 -12.94 -11.55 31.26
CA ASP A 330 -14.27 -11.76 31.83
C ASP A 330 -14.42 -13.23 32.29
N SER A 331 -14.98 -14.10 31.46
CA SER A 331 -15.34 -15.45 31.80
C SER A 331 -15.05 -16.46 30.71
N LYS A 332 -14.42 -17.58 31.08
CA LYS A 332 -14.23 -18.72 30.14
C LYS A 332 -15.57 -19.33 29.72
N GLN A 333 -16.59 -19.21 30.55
CA GLN A 333 -17.92 -19.68 30.25
C GLN A 333 -18.58 -18.87 29.15
N HIS A 334 -18.52 -17.52 29.23
CA HIS A 334 -18.95 -16.63 28.16
C HIS A 334 -18.15 -16.85 26.88
N ALA A 335 -16.83 -17.04 26.97
CA ALA A 335 -16.01 -17.34 25.81
C ALA A 335 -16.40 -18.65 25.11
N LEU A 336 -16.84 -19.66 25.85
CA LEU A 336 -17.36 -20.91 25.30
C LEU A 336 -18.67 -20.66 24.54
N VAL A 337 -19.61 -19.89 25.11
CA VAL A 337 -20.87 -19.53 24.44
C VAL A 337 -20.59 -18.79 23.13
N ILE A 338 -19.69 -17.82 23.13
CA ILE A 338 -19.30 -17.07 21.91
C ILE A 338 -18.75 -18.03 20.82
N CYS A 339 -17.94 -19.01 21.20
CA CYS A 339 -17.43 -20.00 20.23
C CYS A 339 -18.55 -20.91 19.68
N GLN A 340 -19.53 -21.25 20.51
CA GLN A 340 -20.70 -22.03 20.09
C GLN A 340 -21.60 -21.21 19.15
N GLU A 341 -21.88 -19.94 19.47
CA GLU A 341 -22.59 -19.02 18.59
C GLU A 341 -21.87 -18.89 17.23
N ALA A 342 -20.54 -18.81 17.24
CA ALA A 342 -19.75 -18.73 16.02
C ALA A 342 -19.93 -19.94 15.11
N LEU A 343 -20.05 -21.15 15.65
CA LEU A 343 -20.29 -22.37 14.88
C LEU A 343 -21.72 -22.47 14.34
N HIS A 344 -22.68 -21.81 14.99
CA HIS A 344 -24.07 -21.74 14.53
C HIS A 344 -24.32 -20.59 13.56
N ASP A 345 -23.39 -19.63 13.44
CA ASP A 345 -23.53 -18.51 12.51
C ASP A 345 -23.27 -18.99 11.07
N PRO A 346 -24.29 -18.92 10.17
CA PRO A 346 -24.16 -19.40 8.79
C PRO A 346 -23.14 -18.62 7.96
N ASP A 347 -22.74 -17.44 8.42
CA ASP A 347 -21.73 -16.61 7.76
C ASP A 347 -20.30 -16.88 8.28
N THR A 348 -20.16 -17.82 9.24
CA THR A 348 -18.82 -18.26 9.67
C THR A 348 -18.22 -19.18 8.62
N HIS A 349 -17.14 -18.69 7.98
CA HIS A 349 -16.47 -19.43 6.93
C HIS A 349 -15.78 -20.69 7.50
N VAL A 350 -15.80 -21.77 6.72
CA VAL A 350 -15.22 -23.08 7.08
C VAL A 350 -13.77 -23.02 7.56
N THR A 351 -13.00 -22.05 7.10
CA THR A 351 -11.60 -21.87 7.53
C THR A 351 -11.47 -21.60 9.05
N TYR A 352 -12.51 -21.03 9.68
CA TYR A 352 -12.52 -20.75 11.11
C TYR A 352 -13.13 -21.89 11.95
N THR A 353 -13.85 -22.80 11.31
CA THR A 353 -14.55 -23.89 12.01
C THR A 353 -13.60 -24.73 12.87
N PHE A 354 -12.46 -25.14 12.32
CA PHE A 354 -11.49 -25.96 13.04
C PHE A 354 -10.80 -25.24 14.20
N SER A 355 -10.48 -23.95 14.04
CA SER A 355 -9.88 -23.16 15.11
C SER A 355 -10.85 -22.94 16.27
N LEU A 356 -12.13 -22.70 15.95
CA LEU A 356 -13.20 -22.55 16.92
C LEU A 356 -13.49 -23.87 17.65
N GLN A 357 -13.56 -25.00 16.94
CA GLN A 357 -13.74 -26.32 17.56
C GLN A 357 -12.60 -26.68 18.51
N ARG A 358 -11.35 -26.47 18.11
CA ARG A 358 -10.19 -26.65 19.01
C ARG A 358 -10.25 -25.75 20.23
N ARG A 359 -10.75 -24.53 20.04
CA ARG A 359 -10.90 -23.57 21.13
C ARG A 359 -12.00 -24.01 22.09
N ILE A 360 -13.14 -24.50 21.62
CA ILE A 360 -14.21 -25.09 22.43
C ILE A 360 -13.65 -26.23 23.26
N ALA A 361 -12.99 -27.23 22.65
CA ALA A 361 -12.43 -28.36 23.36
C ALA A 361 -11.43 -27.94 24.47
N ARG A 362 -10.62 -26.89 24.21
CA ARG A 362 -9.70 -26.31 25.21
C ARG A 362 -10.46 -25.65 26.36
N LEU A 363 -11.49 -24.85 26.07
CA LEU A 363 -12.29 -24.17 27.05
C LEU A 363 -13.09 -25.16 27.93
N GLU A 364 -13.70 -26.17 27.32
CA GLU A 364 -14.41 -27.26 28.04
C GLU A 364 -13.47 -28.03 28.95
N SER A 365 -12.24 -28.29 28.53
CA SER A 365 -11.22 -28.91 29.39
C SER A 365 -10.84 -28.01 30.58
N GLN A 366 -10.65 -26.70 30.30
CA GLN A 366 -10.31 -25.71 31.37
C GLN A 366 -11.45 -25.51 32.36
N LEU A 367 -12.70 -25.60 31.90
CA LEU A 367 -13.92 -25.52 32.74
C LEU A 367 -14.23 -26.85 33.47
N LYS A 368 -13.40 -27.89 33.26
CA LYS A 368 -13.57 -29.24 33.82
C LYS A 368 -14.92 -29.88 33.49
N ILE A 369 -15.47 -29.58 32.31
CA ILE A 369 -16.72 -30.19 31.85
C ILE A 369 -16.49 -31.70 31.69
N PRO A 370 -17.38 -32.57 32.19
CA PRO A 370 -17.27 -34.01 32.06
C PRO A 370 -17.17 -34.43 30.58
N LYS A 371 -16.39 -35.48 30.28
CA LYS A 371 -16.18 -35.94 28.88
C LYS A 371 -17.49 -36.31 28.18
N SER A 372 -18.46 -36.82 28.91
CA SER A 372 -19.80 -37.18 28.41
C SER A 372 -20.65 -35.98 27.99
N ALA A 373 -20.36 -34.78 28.54
CA ALA A 373 -21.09 -33.54 28.28
C ALA A 373 -20.36 -32.62 27.29
N ARG A 374 -19.15 -32.99 26.83
CA ARG A 374 -18.39 -32.21 25.83
C ARG A 374 -18.97 -32.34 24.47
N GLN A 375 -18.88 -31.28 23.68
CA GLN A 375 -19.29 -31.30 22.29
C GLN A 375 -18.38 -32.21 21.46
N THR A 376 -19.00 -33.15 20.72
CA THR A 376 -18.32 -33.96 19.73
C THR A 376 -18.54 -33.40 18.35
N PHE A 377 -17.46 -33.16 17.62
CA PHE A 377 -17.52 -32.60 16.27
C PHE A 377 -17.39 -33.72 15.23
N VAL A 378 -18.32 -33.77 14.28
CA VAL A 378 -18.36 -34.81 13.21
C VAL A 378 -17.16 -34.68 12.25
N LEU A 379 -16.67 -33.45 12.04
CA LEU A 379 -15.46 -33.20 11.28
C LEU A 379 -14.23 -33.48 12.16
N ALA A 380 -13.83 -34.75 12.20
CA ALA A 380 -12.58 -35.15 12.83
C ALA A 380 -11.43 -34.36 12.13
N HIS A 381 -10.81 -33.45 12.86
CA HIS A 381 -9.57 -32.84 12.41
C HIS A 381 -8.52 -33.96 12.27
N ARG A 382 -8.20 -34.32 11.03
CA ARG A 382 -7.07 -35.21 10.78
C ARG A 382 -5.80 -34.46 11.09
N GLU A 383 -5.05 -34.92 12.03
CA GLU A 383 -3.72 -34.40 12.26
C GLU A 383 -2.87 -34.65 11.02
N PRO A 384 -2.08 -33.69 10.57
CA PRO A 384 -1.18 -33.88 9.44
C PRO A 384 -0.17 -34.97 9.80
N ARG A 385 0.17 -35.80 8.82
CA ARG A 385 1.29 -36.72 8.98
C ARG A 385 2.56 -35.96 9.21
N VAL A 386 3.18 -36.12 10.36
CA VAL A 386 4.45 -35.51 10.70
C VAL A 386 5.57 -36.41 10.19
N VAL A 387 6.49 -35.85 9.43
CA VAL A 387 7.73 -36.50 9.01
C VAL A 387 8.87 -35.70 9.60
N GLU A 388 9.71 -36.35 10.40
CA GLU A 388 10.83 -35.75 11.06
C GLU A 388 12.15 -36.16 10.37
N PHE A 389 13.03 -35.22 10.13
CA PHE A 389 14.35 -35.45 9.62
C PHE A 389 15.35 -34.90 10.64
N GLU A 390 16.35 -35.71 10.98
CA GLU A 390 17.48 -35.25 11.79
C GLU A 390 18.49 -34.55 10.91
N GLY A 391 18.99 -33.40 11.35
CA GLY A 391 19.97 -32.61 10.61
C GLY A 391 20.90 -31.84 11.51
N VAL A 392 22.08 -31.53 11.00
CA VAL A 392 23.11 -30.75 11.72
C VAL A 392 22.92 -29.26 11.39
N ARG A 393 22.67 -28.48 12.43
CA ARG A 393 22.58 -27.03 12.32
C ARG A 393 23.96 -26.41 12.21
N VAL A 394 24.17 -25.60 11.17
CA VAL A 394 25.45 -24.88 10.98
C VAL A 394 25.31 -23.53 11.68
N ASN A 395 25.99 -23.36 12.80
CA ASN A 395 26.12 -22.07 13.48
C ASN A 395 27.13 -21.21 12.69
N GLY A 396 26.62 -20.09 12.12
CA GLY A 396 27.33 -19.24 11.19
C GLY A 396 28.76 -18.87 11.59
N ARG A 397 29.68 -19.37 10.82
CA ARG A 397 30.97 -18.91 10.31
C ARG A 397 31.67 -20.09 9.66
N LEU A 398 31.19 -20.52 8.51
CA LEU A 398 32.01 -21.29 7.60
C LEU A 398 32.54 -20.32 6.54
N VAL A 399 33.87 -20.11 6.61
CA VAL A 399 34.65 -19.52 5.54
C VAL A 399 34.44 -20.41 4.31
N GLN A 400 33.87 -19.86 3.26
CA GLN A 400 33.75 -20.56 1.98
C GLN A 400 35.19 -20.92 1.51
N PRO A 401 35.47 -22.19 1.16
CA PRO A 401 36.66 -22.49 0.42
C PRO A 401 36.56 -21.86 -0.97
N ARG A 402 37.42 -20.91 -1.25
CA ARG A 402 37.64 -20.43 -2.62
C ARG A 402 38.15 -21.62 -3.44
N ASN A 403 37.49 -21.84 -4.56
CA ASN A 403 37.75 -22.80 -5.64
C ASN A 403 36.93 -24.08 -5.58
N MET A 404 35.74 -24.04 -6.21
CA MET A 404 35.25 -25.13 -7.04
C MET A 404 34.42 -24.60 -8.21
N LEU A 405 34.72 -25.20 -9.36
CA LEU A 405 34.23 -24.92 -10.70
C LEU A 405 32.72 -24.70 -10.79
N ARG A 406 32.36 -23.66 -11.52
CA ARG A 406 30.98 -23.38 -12.00
C ARG A 406 30.49 -24.57 -12.83
N GLN A 407 29.62 -25.38 -12.29
CA GLN A 407 28.68 -26.15 -13.09
C GLN A 407 27.43 -25.31 -13.34
N THR A 408 27.21 -24.98 -14.59
CA THR A 408 26.07 -24.22 -15.10
C THR A 408 24.84 -25.13 -15.04
N VAL A 409 23.98 -24.89 -14.06
CA VAL A 409 22.62 -25.44 -14.08
C VAL A 409 21.77 -24.45 -14.86
N LEU A 410 21.10 -24.91 -15.91
CA LEU A 410 20.15 -24.17 -16.70
C LEU A 410 19.02 -23.66 -15.82
N THR A 411 19.07 -22.37 -15.45
CA THR A 411 17.97 -21.68 -14.81
C THR A 411 17.16 -20.97 -15.88
N PHE A 412 15.86 -21.24 -15.90
CA PHE A 412 14.88 -20.45 -16.63
C PHE A 412 14.95 -19.00 -16.18
N ASP A 413 15.10 -18.12 -17.14
CA ASP A 413 15.47 -16.71 -17.04
C ASP A 413 14.40 -15.89 -16.33
N ALA A 414 14.59 -15.65 -15.02
CA ALA A 414 13.98 -14.52 -14.32
C ALA A 414 15.10 -13.57 -13.95
N ARG A 415 15.18 -12.43 -14.61
CA ARG A 415 16.20 -11.40 -14.42
C ARG A 415 16.25 -10.92 -12.97
N ILE A 416 17.23 -11.41 -12.25
CA ILE A 416 17.58 -10.92 -10.91
C ILE A 416 18.36 -9.61 -11.08
N PRO A 417 17.97 -8.51 -10.41
CA PRO A 417 18.76 -7.28 -10.40
C PRO A 417 20.13 -7.52 -9.75
N LYS A 418 21.18 -6.94 -10.33
CA LYS A 418 22.55 -7.00 -9.80
C LYS A 418 22.60 -6.47 -8.36
N PRO A 419 23.35 -7.11 -7.46
CA PRO A 419 23.50 -6.64 -6.09
C PRO A 419 24.30 -5.32 -6.08
N THR A 420 23.64 -4.24 -5.73
CA THR A 420 24.29 -3.01 -5.28
C THR A 420 24.92 -3.28 -3.92
N THR A 421 26.18 -3.00 -3.80
CA THR A 421 26.95 -3.04 -2.54
C THR A 421 26.31 -2.10 -1.51
N THR A 422 25.53 -2.64 -0.63
CA THR A 422 25.01 -1.93 0.54
C THR A 422 25.54 -2.58 1.80
N LYS A 423 26.03 -1.72 2.70
CA LYS A 423 26.56 -1.98 4.04
C LYS A 423 25.78 -3.06 4.77
N GLU A 424 26.52 -4.04 5.30
CA GLU A 424 26.00 -5.12 6.13
C GLU A 424 25.10 -4.59 7.26
N ARG A 425 23.79 -4.70 7.06
CA ARG A 425 22.84 -4.72 8.17
C ARG A 425 22.97 -6.10 8.81
N LYS A 426 23.22 -6.15 10.12
CA LYS A 426 23.11 -7.35 10.94
C LYS A 426 21.67 -7.88 10.82
N SER A 427 21.40 -8.68 9.80
CA SER A 427 20.17 -9.45 9.69
C SER A 427 20.31 -10.62 10.66
N GLY A 428 19.33 -10.84 11.51
CA GLY A 428 19.23 -12.07 12.28
C GLY A 428 19.32 -13.24 11.31
N GLY A 429 20.45 -13.95 11.32
CA GLY A 429 20.80 -14.93 10.31
C GLY A 429 19.75 -16.06 10.27
N ARG A 430 19.20 -16.34 9.09
CA ARG A 430 18.37 -17.53 8.88
C ARG A 430 19.17 -18.76 9.30
N THR A 431 18.54 -19.65 10.03
CA THR A 431 19.14 -20.93 10.44
C THR A 431 19.57 -21.70 9.20
N GLN A 432 20.84 -22.10 9.14
CA GLN A 432 21.38 -22.90 8.05
C GLN A 432 21.63 -24.33 8.53
N TRP A 433 21.49 -25.27 7.60
CA TRP A 433 21.63 -26.68 7.83
C TRP A 433 22.75 -27.25 6.95
N GLN A 434 23.37 -28.32 7.40
CA GLN A 434 24.39 -29.00 6.62
C GLN A 434 23.70 -29.91 5.59
N SER A 435 23.92 -29.64 4.31
CA SER A 435 23.50 -30.48 3.19
C SER A 435 24.18 -31.83 3.19
N THR A 436 23.62 -32.81 2.50
CA THR A 436 24.23 -34.14 2.27
C THR A 436 25.60 -34.06 1.59
N CYS A 437 25.87 -33.01 0.83
CA CYS A 437 27.18 -32.75 0.21
C CYS A 437 28.14 -31.93 1.10
N GLY A 438 27.76 -31.63 2.35
CA GLY A 438 28.62 -30.90 3.31
C GLY A 438 28.56 -29.37 3.19
N THR A 439 27.80 -28.82 2.23
CA THR A 439 27.58 -27.37 2.09
C THR A 439 26.46 -26.89 3.02
N SER A 440 26.39 -25.58 3.26
CA SER A 440 25.27 -24.99 4.03
C SER A 440 24.07 -24.75 3.13
N CYS A 441 22.88 -25.13 3.58
CA CYS A 441 21.62 -24.96 2.86
C CYS A 441 20.50 -24.44 3.77
N THR A 442 19.37 -24.05 3.17
CA THR A 442 18.14 -23.71 3.90
C THR A 442 17.45 -24.99 4.40
N VAL A 443 16.52 -24.86 5.35
CA VAL A 443 15.75 -26.01 5.86
C VAL A 443 14.92 -26.65 4.75
N GLU A 444 14.37 -25.86 3.85
CA GLU A 444 13.59 -26.33 2.70
C GLU A 444 14.43 -27.16 1.75
N GLN A 445 15.63 -26.69 1.44
CA GLN A 445 16.58 -27.43 0.59
C GLN A 445 17.01 -28.73 1.26
N TYR A 446 17.31 -28.69 2.57
CA TYR A 446 17.63 -29.89 3.33
C TYR A 446 16.53 -30.94 3.28
N CYS A 447 15.28 -30.53 3.51
CA CYS A 447 14.13 -31.45 3.41
C CYS A 447 13.98 -32.07 2.00
N LEU A 448 14.18 -31.25 0.94
CA LEU A 448 14.15 -31.76 -0.43
C LEU A 448 15.23 -32.82 -0.69
N GLU A 449 16.43 -32.61 -0.16
CA GLU A 449 17.53 -33.61 -0.26
C GLU A 449 17.17 -34.89 0.48
N GLN A 450 16.58 -34.82 1.68
CA GLN A 450 16.15 -36.00 2.43
C GLN A 450 15.05 -36.78 1.69
N TYR A 451 14.10 -36.10 1.07
CA TYR A 451 13.10 -36.75 0.22
C TYR A 451 13.72 -37.32 -1.06
N ALA A 452 14.72 -36.65 -1.65
CA ALA A 452 15.43 -37.18 -2.81
C ALA A 452 16.17 -38.49 -2.52
N LEU A 453 16.76 -38.62 -1.33
CA LEU A 453 17.37 -39.87 -0.86
C LEU A 453 16.35 -41.03 -0.75
N GLN A 454 15.08 -40.69 -0.53
CA GLN A 454 13.97 -41.65 -0.50
C GLN A 454 13.36 -41.94 -1.91
N GLY A 455 13.95 -41.36 -2.98
CA GLY A 455 13.50 -41.56 -4.36
C GLY A 455 12.40 -40.58 -4.80
N TYR A 456 12.04 -39.56 -3.99
CA TYR A 456 11.06 -38.56 -4.37
C TYR A 456 11.71 -37.40 -5.15
N ARG A 457 10.96 -36.81 -6.07
CA ARG A 457 11.28 -35.53 -6.66
C ARG A 457 10.39 -34.46 -6.04
N GLY A 458 10.97 -33.38 -5.53
CA GLY A 458 10.26 -32.29 -4.86
C GLY A 458 10.68 -30.93 -5.35
N TYR A 459 9.77 -29.94 -5.16
CA TYR A 459 10.02 -28.54 -5.44
C TYR A 459 9.54 -27.73 -4.25
N HIS A 460 10.29 -26.72 -3.88
CA HIS A 460 9.85 -25.71 -2.90
C HIS A 460 9.06 -24.62 -3.63
N CYS A 461 7.75 -24.54 -3.43
CA CYS A 461 6.88 -23.61 -4.14
C CYS A 461 5.84 -22.89 -3.24
N GLU A 462 5.98 -22.98 -1.93
CA GLU A 462 5.14 -22.27 -0.93
C GLU A 462 3.63 -22.34 -1.25
N GLY A 463 3.14 -23.48 -1.69
CA GLY A 463 1.72 -23.68 -2.07
C GLY A 463 1.39 -23.32 -3.52
N GLY A 464 2.35 -22.93 -4.35
CA GLY A 464 2.13 -22.62 -5.76
C GLY A 464 1.45 -23.72 -6.55
N ILE A 465 1.77 -24.99 -6.28
CA ILE A 465 1.09 -26.15 -6.89
C ILE A 465 -0.39 -26.18 -6.54
N LEU A 466 -0.75 -25.94 -5.27
CA LEU A 466 -2.14 -25.92 -4.82
C LEU A 466 -2.91 -24.77 -5.47
N LEU A 467 -2.30 -23.60 -5.58
CA LEU A 467 -2.88 -22.46 -6.28
C LEU A 467 -3.07 -22.77 -7.78
N PHE A 468 -2.09 -23.39 -8.42
CA PHE A 468 -2.18 -23.78 -9.82
C PHE A 468 -3.32 -24.79 -10.06
N VAL A 469 -3.40 -25.83 -9.24
CA VAL A 469 -4.49 -26.81 -9.31
C VAL A 469 -5.85 -26.15 -9.04
N PHE A 470 -5.92 -25.26 -8.05
CA PHE A 470 -7.13 -24.47 -7.79
C PHE A 470 -7.57 -23.66 -9.01
N VAL A 471 -6.65 -22.94 -9.64
CA VAL A 471 -6.95 -22.14 -10.84
C VAL A 471 -7.46 -23.03 -11.97
N LEU A 472 -6.83 -24.20 -12.20
CA LEU A 472 -7.28 -25.14 -13.23
C LEU A 472 -8.68 -25.71 -12.96
N LEU A 473 -8.94 -26.12 -11.73
CA LEU A 473 -10.23 -26.70 -11.33
C LEU A 473 -11.35 -25.65 -11.30
N MET A 474 -11.04 -24.41 -11.00
CA MET A 474 -12.00 -23.30 -10.86
C MET A 474 -12.01 -22.38 -12.08
N TRP A 475 -11.39 -22.78 -13.19
CA TRP A 475 -11.25 -21.93 -14.37
C TRP A 475 -12.56 -21.33 -14.84
N ASP A 476 -13.60 -22.16 -15.02
CA ASP A 476 -14.91 -21.72 -15.50
C ASP A 476 -15.61 -20.79 -14.50
N VAL A 477 -15.38 -20.99 -13.21
CA VAL A 477 -15.92 -20.13 -12.15
C VAL A 477 -15.20 -18.79 -12.09
N LEU A 478 -13.85 -18.77 -12.26
CA LEU A 478 -13.04 -17.55 -12.22
C LEU A 478 -13.37 -16.60 -13.38
N PHE A 479 -13.76 -17.17 -14.54
CA PHE A 479 -14.12 -16.40 -15.74
C PHE A 479 -15.63 -16.40 -16.02
N LEU A 480 -16.45 -16.77 -15.02
CA LEU A 480 -17.90 -16.67 -15.12
C LEU A 480 -18.33 -15.21 -15.27
N SER A 481 -19.23 -14.98 -16.22
CA SER A 481 -19.83 -13.65 -16.40
C SER A 481 -20.78 -13.32 -15.25
N VAL A 482 -20.36 -12.43 -14.36
CA VAL A 482 -21.17 -11.97 -13.22
C VAL A 482 -21.43 -10.46 -13.40
N PRO A 483 -22.71 -10.01 -13.32
CA PRO A 483 -23.01 -8.57 -13.42
C PRO A 483 -22.24 -7.76 -12.36
N GLY A 484 -21.53 -6.74 -12.79
CA GLY A 484 -20.76 -5.86 -11.91
C GLY A 484 -19.45 -6.46 -11.32
N ALA A 485 -19.04 -7.65 -11.76
CA ALA A 485 -17.78 -8.27 -11.32
C ALA A 485 -16.55 -7.72 -12.07
#